data_6dd6efb6d05679e21d60037749f7a218
#
_entry.id   6dd6efb6d05679e21d60037749f7a218
#
_cell.length_a   1.000
_cell.length_b   1.000
_cell.length_c   1.000
_cell.angle_alpha   90.00
_cell.angle_beta   90.00
_cell.angle_gamma   90.00
#
_symmetry.space_group_name_H-M   'P 1'
#
loop_
_entity.id
_entity.type
_entity.pdbx_description
1 polymer ?
#
loop_
_entity_poly.entity_id
_entity_poly.type
_entity_poly.pdbx_seq_one_letter_code
_entity_poly.pdbx_strand_id
1 'polypeptide(L)'
;MAAPQPRSPVAADSESRESSLARDEGHVGLVPSIPDLFTSEPPIRDALATDSSQIQDETVEECMPFLTGYGHDNCNAHGIPPLLRDRHVKFLQKQLGLLPSMFKGADPSRPWIFYWCLAGLSLLGEDVAGYRSRLIETVRPMQNETGGFAGGFGQTSHLATTYAAVLSLALVGGDEAYELVDRRSMWKWLCSLKQPDGGFQMAVGGEEDVR
;
A
#
# COMPACT_ATOMS: atom_id res chain seq x y z
N MET A 1 55.21 16.85 34.00
CA MET A 1 53.91 16.73 33.30
C MET A 1 53.66 15.26 33.03
N ALA A 2 52.80 14.61 33.83
CA ALA A 2 52.51 13.20 33.75
C ALA A 2 51.26 12.99 32.90
N ALA A 3 51.30 12.04 31.94
CA ALA A 3 50.20 11.63 31.08
C ALA A 3 49.14 10.84 31.89
N PRO A 4 47.85 11.00 31.59
CA PRO A 4 46.80 10.23 32.26
C PRO A 4 46.73 8.81 31.75
N GLN A 5 46.58 7.87 32.68
CA GLN A 5 46.38 6.43 32.42
C GLN A 5 44.96 6.11 31.93
N PRO A 6 44.76 5.08 31.09
CA PRO A 6 43.46 4.66 30.63
C PRO A 6 42.69 3.91 31.73
N ARG A 7 41.40 4.23 31.87
CA ARG A 7 40.47 3.55 32.78
C ARG A 7 40.01 2.23 32.14
N SER A 8 40.03 1.16 32.92
CA SER A 8 39.50 -0.15 32.60
C SER A 8 37.98 -0.13 32.33
N PRO A 9 37.47 -1.00 31.44
CA PRO A 9 36.04 -1.11 31.21
C PRO A 9 35.33 -1.79 32.38
N VAL A 10 34.26 -1.18 32.83
CA VAL A 10 33.31 -1.71 33.83
C VAL A 10 32.51 -2.80 33.11
N ALA A 11 32.51 -4.03 33.66
CA ALA A 11 31.64 -5.11 33.25
C ALA A 11 30.17 -4.71 33.43
N ALA A 12 29.40 -4.73 32.35
CA ALA A 12 27.97 -4.51 32.41
C ALA A 12 27.27 -5.84 32.70
N ASP A 13 26.53 -5.89 33.80
CA ASP A 13 25.66 -6.97 34.22
C ASP A 13 24.62 -7.28 33.11
N SER A 14 24.67 -8.50 32.60
CA SER A 14 23.76 -9.04 31.59
C SER A 14 22.59 -9.84 32.18
N GLU A 15 22.16 -9.55 33.39
CA GLU A 15 21.09 -10.27 34.05
C GLU A 15 19.97 -9.33 34.53
N SER A 16 19.19 -8.71 33.68
CA SER A 16 17.87 -8.16 34.11
C SER A 16 17.02 -7.59 32.95
N ARG A 17 17.00 -8.21 31.79
CA ARG A 17 16.07 -7.79 30.71
C ARG A 17 15.13 -8.86 30.18
N GLU A 18 15.00 -10.01 30.84
CA GLU A 18 14.07 -11.09 30.43
C GLU A 18 12.74 -11.14 31.18
N SER A 19 12.34 -10.11 31.91
CA SER A 19 11.09 -10.20 32.72
C SER A 19 10.09 -9.06 32.50
N SER A 20 10.00 -8.47 31.31
CA SER A 20 8.95 -7.47 31.05
C SER A 20 8.18 -7.67 29.75
N LEU A 21 8.17 -8.87 29.18
CA LEU A 21 7.16 -9.30 28.20
C LEU A 21 6.09 -10.14 28.91
N ALA A 22 5.60 -9.65 30.05
CA ALA A 22 4.30 -10.04 30.54
C ALA A 22 3.28 -9.55 29.52
N ARG A 23 2.77 -10.49 28.71
CA ARG A 23 1.62 -10.25 27.84
C ARG A 23 0.52 -9.68 28.70
N ASP A 24 0.10 -8.48 28.41
CA ASP A 24 -1.11 -7.88 28.94
C ASP A 24 -2.31 -8.68 28.40
N GLU A 25 -2.63 -9.78 29.10
CA GLU A 25 -3.80 -10.62 28.84
C GLU A 25 -5.12 -9.94 29.28
N GLY A 26 -5.06 -8.67 29.72
CA GLY A 26 -6.18 -7.95 30.29
C GLY A 26 -7.04 -7.12 29.34
N HIS A 27 -6.70 -6.99 28.06
CA HIS A 27 -7.41 -6.11 27.12
C HIS A 27 -8.21 -6.81 26.02
N VAL A 28 -8.44 -8.12 26.12
CA VAL A 28 -9.24 -8.90 25.14
C VAL A 28 -10.74 -8.55 25.16
N GLY A 29 -11.20 -7.73 26.09
CA GLY A 29 -12.62 -7.45 26.29
C GLY A 29 -13.17 -6.13 25.75
N LEU A 30 -12.35 -5.27 25.10
CA LEU A 30 -12.77 -3.90 24.76
C LEU A 30 -12.85 -3.57 23.26
N VAL A 31 -12.45 -4.49 22.38
CA VAL A 31 -12.65 -4.27 20.93
C VAL A 31 -13.95 -4.99 20.55
N PRO A 32 -15.02 -4.26 20.16
CA PRO A 32 -16.23 -4.88 19.67
C PRO A 32 -15.88 -5.81 18.51
N SER A 33 -16.57 -6.94 18.39
CA SER A 33 -16.38 -7.78 17.20
C SER A 33 -16.74 -6.98 15.95
N ILE A 34 -16.09 -7.29 14.81
CA ILE A 34 -16.44 -6.61 13.54
C ILE A 34 -17.94 -6.70 13.23
N PRO A 35 -18.64 -7.85 13.45
CA PRO A 35 -20.09 -7.92 13.35
C PRO A 35 -20.82 -6.90 14.22
N ASP A 36 -20.36 -6.70 15.46
CA ASP A 36 -21.00 -5.73 16.36
C ASP A 36 -20.81 -4.30 15.90
N LEU A 37 -19.63 -3.98 15.30
CA LEU A 37 -19.37 -2.66 14.71
C LEU A 37 -20.30 -2.38 13.53
N PHE A 38 -20.67 -3.38 12.75
CA PHE A 38 -21.55 -3.23 11.59
C PHE A 38 -23.03 -3.40 11.91
N THR A 39 -23.37 -4.06 13.01
CA THR A 39 -24.78 -4.19 13.48
C THR A 39 -25.21 -3.03 14.37
N SER A 40 -24.27 -2.27 14.95
CA SER A 40 -24.58 -1.02 15.61
C SER A 40 -24.90 0.08 14.59
N GLU A 41 -25.89 0.90 14.90
CA GLU A 41 -26.19 2.05 14.04
C GLU A 41 -24.93 2.92 13.85
N PRO A 42 -24.68 3.44 12.63
CA PRO A 42 -23.59 4.38 12.42
C PRO A 42 -23.67 5.52 13.42
N PRO A 43 -22.54 5.99 13.99
CA PRO A 43 -22.56 7.03 15.04
C PRO A 43 -23.10 8.38 14.52
N ILE A 44 -23.16 8.56 13.21
CA ILE A 44 -23.77 9.72 12.56
C ILE A 44 -24.69 9.19 11.48
N ARG A 45 -25.99 9.31 11.69
CA ARG A 45 -26.98 9.08 10.65
C ARG A 45 -27.64 10.42 10.33
N ASP A 46 -27.49 10.85 9.10
CA ASP A 46 -28.18 12.03 8.62
C ASP A 46 -29.67 11.71 8.53
N ALA A 47 -30.54 12.59 9.08
CA ALA A 47 -31.99 12.44 8.94
C ALA A 47 -32.46 12.68 7.48
N LEU A 48 -31.60 13.26 6.65
CA LEU A 48 -31.84 13.51 5.23
C LEU A 48 -31.30 12.32 4.42
N ALA A 49 -32.20 11.59 3.77
CA ALA A 49 -31.81 10.58 2.79
C ALA A 49 -31.19 11.27 1.57
N THR A 50 -29.95 10.89 1.25
CA THR A 50 -29.22 11.34 0.07
C THR A 50 -28.86 10.12 -0.78
N ASP A 51 -28.51 10.35 -2.06
CA ASP A 51 -28.02 9.27 -2.93
C ASP A 51 -26.80 8.57 -2.31
N SER A 52 -25.92 9.32 -1.64
CA SER A 52 -24.75 8.76 -0.95
C SER A 52 -25.12 7.87 0.24
N SER A 53 -26.09 8.26 1.06
CA SER A 53 -26.54 7.44 2.20
C SER A 53 -27.26 6.17 1.73
N GLN A 54 -28.02 6.26 0.65
CA GLN A 54 -28.66 5.09 0.04
C GLN A 54 -27.62 4.09 -0.50
N ILE A 55 -26.61 4.56 -1.25
CA ILE A 55 -25.52 3.72 -1.75
C ILE A 55 -24.74 3.09 -0.59
N GLN A 56 -24.54 3.84 0.50
CA GLN A 56 -23.90 3.30 1.70
C GLN A 56 -24.71 2.17 2.32
N ASP A 57 -26.00 2.35 2.50
CA ASP A 57 -26.88 1.33 3.07
C ASP A 57 -26.92 0.07 2.19
N GLU A 58 -27.05 0.22 0.87
CA GLU A 58 -26.98 -0.89 -0.11
C GLU A 58 -25.63 -1.64 0.00
N THR A 59 -24.51 -0.90 0.09
CA THR A 59 -23.17 -1.50 0.24
C THR A 59 -23.04 -2.27 1.55
N VAL A 60 -23.56 -1.74 2.65
CA VAL A 60 -23.56 -2.42 3.95
C VAL A 60 -24.37 -3.70 3.87
N GLU A 61 -25.57 -3.68 3.30
CA GLU A 61 -26.42 -4.86 3.13
C GLU A 61 -25.74 -5.95 2.30
N GLU A 62 -25.04 -5.58 1.23
CA GLU A 62 -24.28 -6.52 0.40
C GLU A 62 -23.07 -7.13 1.13
N CYS A 63 -22.39 -6.34 1.98
CA CYS A 63 -21.18 -6.77 2.68
C CYS A 63 -21.47 -7.57 3.96
N MET A 64 -22.59 -7.30 4.65
CA MET A 64 -22.94 -7.94 5.94
C MET A 64 -22.86 -9.46 5.92
N PRO A 65 -23.38 -10.20 4.91
CA PRO A 65 -23.29 -11.65 4.88
C PRO A 65 -21.85 -12.18 4.96
N PHE A 66 -20.89 -11.44 4.38
CA PHE A 66 -19.47 -11.83 4.40
C PHE A 66 -18.81 -11.51 5.76
N LEU A 67 -19.21 -10.43 6.40
CA LEU A 67 -18.66 -9.99 7.68
C LEU A 67 -19.22 -10.78 8.88
N THR A 68 -20.47 -11.19 8.79
CA THR A 68 -21.11 -12.02 9.83
C THR A 68 -20.78 -13.50 9.73
N GLY A 69 -19.97 -13.90 8.73
CA GLY A 69 -19.61 -15.30 8.52
C GLY A 69 -20.77 -16.17 8.01
N TYR A 70 -21.82 -15.56 7.48
CA TYR A 70 -22.96 -16.29 6.92
C TYR A 70 -22.49 -17.26 5.81
N GLY A 71 -22.84 -18.54 5.97
CA GLY A 71 -22.43 -19.60 5.05
C GLY A 71 -20.98 -20.10 5.24
N HIS A 72 -20.29 -19.71 6.30
CA HIS A 72 -18.98 -20.22 6.68
C HIS A 72 -19.06 -21.04 7.97
N ASP A 73 -18.67 -22.31 7.92
CA ASP A 73 -18.68 -23.22 9.07
C ASP A 73 -17.56 -22.92 10.08
N ASN A 74 -16.49 -22.21 9.66
CA ASN A 74 -15.29 -21.93 10.43
C ASN A 74 -15.08 -20.42 10.56
N CYS A 75 -15.77 -19.79 11.49
CA CYS A 75 -15.51 -18.42 11.88
C CYS A 75 -14.62 -18.37 13.13
N ASN A 76 -13.88 -17.26 13.31
CA ASN A 76 -13.15 -17.01 14.56
C ASN A 76 -14.13 -16.70 15.72
N ALA A 77 -13.57 -16.41 16.92
CA ALA A 77 -14.38 -16.08 18.11
C ALA A 77 -15.27 -14.82 17.93
N HIS A 78 -15.00 -14.01 16.90
CA HIS A 78 -15.76 -12.81 16.55
C HIS A 78 -16.75 -13.02 15.39
N GLY A 79 -16.97 -14.27 14.98
CA GLY A 79 -17.87 -14.59 13.85
C GLY A 79 -17.32 -14.19 12.46
N ILE A 80 -16.01 -13.90 12.36
CA ILE A 80 -15.38 -13.49 11.10
C ILE A 80 -14.86 -14.74 10.37
N PRO A 81 -15.18 -14.92 9.08
CA PRO A 81 -14.66 -16.02 8.30
C PRO A 81 -13.14 -15.91 8.13
N PRO A 82 -12.42 -17.03 7.95
CA PRO A 82 -10.98 -17.01 7.74
C PRO A 82 -10.65 -16.33 6.41
N LEU A 83 -9.52 -15.61 6.40
CA LEU A 83 -8.99 -15.06 5.17
C LEU A 83 -8.63 -16.19 4.20
N LEU A 84 -9.21 -16.19 3.02
CA LEU A 84 -8.91 -17.16 1.95
C LEU A 84 -7.59 -16.81 1.27
N ARG A 85 -6.50 -16.77 2.05
CA ARG A 85 -5.17 -16.29 1.67
C ARG A 85 -4.71 -16.82 0.30
N ASP A 86 -4.78 -18.12 0.08
CA ASP A 86 -4.30 -18.73 -1.16
C ASP A 86 -5.10 -18.29 -2.40
N ARG A 87 -6.38 -18.00 -2.23
CA ARG A 87 -7.21 -17.47 -3.32
C ARG A 87 -6.80 -16.02 -3.65
N HIS A 88 -6.54 -15.21 -2.63
CA HIS A 88 -6.07 -13.83 -2.82
C HIS A 88 -4.69 -13.81 -3.46
N VAL A 89 -3.76 -14.64 -3.01
CA VAL A 89 -2.42 -14.78 -3.62
C VAL A 89 -2.54 -15.14 -5.10
N LYS A 90 -3.30 -16.18 -5.44
CA LYS A 90 -3.51 -16.61 -6.83
C LYS A 90 -4.16 -15.50 -7.67
N PHE A 91 -5.12 -14.77 -7.12
CA PHE A 91 -5.76 -13.65 -7.81
C PHE A 91 -4.76 -12.56 -8.14
N LEU A 92 -3.97 -12.10 -7.15
CA LEU A 92 -2.97 -11.04 -7.34
C LEU A 92 -1.86 -11.45 -8.31
N GLN A 93 -1.36 -12.69 -8.20
CA GLN A 93 -0.37 -13.24 -9.13
C GLN A 93 -0.89 -13.26 -10.58
N LYS A 94 -2.17 -13.59 -10.77
CA LYS A 94 -2.81 -13.57 -12.09
C LYS A 94 -2.83 -12.18 -12.70
N GLN A 95 -3.05 -11.12 -11.89
CA GLN A 95 -3.06 -9.74 -12.36
C GLN A 95 -1.66 -9.23 -12.75
N LEU A 96 -0.59 -9.81 -12.20
CA LEU A 96 0.79 -9.53 -12.61
C LEU A 96 1.20 -10.22 -13.93
N GLY A 97 0.32 -11.03 -14.49
CA GLY A 97 0.51 -11.71 -15.77
C GLY A 97 -0.07 -10.94 -16.95
N LEU A 98 -0.52 -11.70 -17.96
CA LEU A 98 -1.20 -11.16 -19.12
C LEU A 98 -2.63 -10.78 -18.76
N LEU A 99 -2.94 -9.49 -18.83
CA LEU A 99 -4.28 -8.98 -18.54
C LEU A 99 -5.22 -9.19 -19.74
N PRO A 100 -6.51 -9.52 -19.48
CA PRO A 100 -7.53 -9.59 -20.52
C PRO A 100 -7.70 -8.25 -21.25
N SER A 101 -8.25 -8.31 -22.48
CA SER A 101 -8.41 -7.14 -23.35
C SER A 101 -9.29 -6.02 -22.76
N MET A 102 -10.16 -6.35 -21.81
CA MET A 102 -10.95 -5.34 -21.08
C MET A 102 -10.11 -4.32 -20.31
N PHE A 103 -8.87 -4.68 -19.96
CA PHE A 103 -7.93 -3.78 -19.28
C PHE A 103 -7.25 -2.76 -20.20
N LYS A 104 -7.56 -2.73 -21.50
CA LYS A 104 -7.02 -1.71 -22.42
C LYS A 104 -7.33 -0.29 -21.96
N GLY A 105 -8.52 -0.08 -21.41
CA GLY A 105 -8.90 1.21 -20.82
C GLY A 105 -8.10 1.61 -19.58
N ALA A 106 -7.46 0.67 -18.91
CA ALA A 106 -6.63 0.89 -17.74
C ALA A 106 -5.14 1.09 -18.09
N ASP A 107 -4.79 1.17 -19.38
CA ASP A 107 -3.40 1.33 -19.84
C ASP A 107 -2.69 2.53 -19.18
N PRO A 108 -3.32 3.72 -19.04
CA PRO A 108 -2.71 4.85 -18.34
C PRO A 108 -2.51 4.62 -16.84
N SER A 109 -3.11 3.59 -16.28
CA SER A 109 -3.08 3.26 -14.85
C SER A 109 -2.28 1.98 -14.54
N ARG A 110 -1.49 1.46 -15.48
CA ARG A 110 -0.68 0.24 -15.29
C ARG A 110 0.16 0.23 -14.01
N PRO A 111 0.85 1.32 -13.64
CA PRO A 111 1.65 1.35 -12.42
C PRO A 111 0.83 1.02 -11.16
N TRP A 112 -0.44 1.40 -11.12
CA TRP A 112 -1.32 1.06 -10.02
C TRP A 112 -1.61 -0.43 -9.93
N ILE A 113 -1.78 -1.11 -11.07
CA ILE A 113 -2.09 -2.54 -11.10
C ILE A 113 -0.95 -3.34 -10.48
N PHE A 114 0.31 -3.09 -10.90
CA PHE A 114 1.41 -3.83 -10.30
C PHE A 114 1.76 -3.35 -8.89
N TYR A 115 1.55 -2.08 -8.56
CA TYR A 115 1.71 -1.60 -7.18
C TYR A 115 0.73 -2.31 -6.22
N TRP A 116 -0.56 -2.32 -6.51
CA TRP A 116 -1.55 -2.97 -5.67
C TRP A 116 -1.33 -4.47 -5.55
N CYS A 117 -0.95 -5.13 -6.64
CA CYS A 117 -0.67 -6.55 -6.61
C CYS A 117 0.58 -6.89 -5.79
N LEU A 118 1.68 -6.16 -5.98
CA LEU A 118 2.91 -6.39 -5.22
C LEU A 118 2.73 -6.05 -3.74
N ALA A 119 2.07 -4.94 -3.43
CA ALA A 119 1.74 -4.56 -2.05
C ALA A 119 0.83 -5.61 -1.39
N GLY A 120 -0.21 -6.05 -2.08
CA GLY A 120 -1.11 -7.08 -1.59
C GLY A 120 -0.40 -8.41 -1.35
N LEU A 121 0.46 -8.86 -2.27
CA LEU A 121 1.27 -10.07 -2.08
C LEU A 121 2.21 -9.94 -0.89
N SER A 122 2.91 -8.80 -0.75
CA SER A 122 3.80 -8.54 0.39
C SER A 122 3.03 -8.57 1.72
N LEU A 123 1.86 -7.94 1.80
CA LEU A 123 0.99 -7.96 2.99
C LEU A 123 0.47 -9.38 3.31
N LEU A 124 0.28 -10.22 2.31
CA LEU A 124 -0.06 -11.63 2.48
C LEU A 124 1.16 -12.50 2.83
N GLY A 125 2.35 -11.91 2.99
CA GLY A 125 3.58 -12.61 3.37
C GLY A 125 4.28 -13.34 2.21
N GLU A 126 3.96 -13.00 0.95
CA GLU A 126 4.67 -13.53 -0.22
C GLU A 126 5.97 -12.75 -0.48
N ASP A 127 7.01 -13.45 -0.91
CA ASP A 127 8.24 -12.80 -1.41
C ASP A 127 8.00 -12.22 -2.80
N VAL A 128 8.08 -10.91 -2.90
CA VAL A 128 7.89 -10.17 -4.16
C VAL A 128 9.20 -9.87 -4.91
N ALA A 129 10.36 -10.19 -4.32
CA ALA A 129 11.67 -9.96 -4.95
C ALA A 129 11.82 -10.71 -6.28
N GLY A 130 11.16 -11.86 -6.44
CA GLY A 130 11.15 -12.64 -7.68
C GLY A 130 10.53 -11.89 -8.88
N TYR A 131 9.77 -10.83 -8.66
CA TYR A 131 9.20 -10.01 -9.74
C TYR A 131 10.13 -8.89 -10.22
N ARG A 132 11.26 -8.64 -9.56
CA ARG A 132 12.15 -7.50 -9.79
C ARG A 132 12.52 -7.30 -11.26
N SER A 133 13.12 -8.30 -11.90
CA SER A 133 13.60 -8.17 -13.29
C SER A 133 12.47 -7.82 -14.26
N ARG A 134 11.33 -8.50 -14.15
CA ARG A 134 10.16 -8.22 -14.99
C ARG A 134 9.56 -6.84 -14.74
N LEU A 135 9.55 -6.40 -13.49
CA LEU A 135 9.07 -5.06 -13.13
C LEU A 135 9.99 -3.99 -13.71
N ILE A 136 11.31 -4.15 -13.58
CA ILE A 136 12.31 -3.23 -14.16
C ILE A 136 12.14 -3.11 -15.67
N GLU A 137 12.00 -4.23 -16.38
CA GLU A 137 11.77 -4.24 -17.83
C GLU A 137 10.47 -3.51 -18.20
N THR A 138 9.41 -3.69 -17.41
CA THR A 138 8.11 -3.06 -17.64
C THR A 138 8.12 -1.56 -17.36
N VAL A 139 8.77 -1.14 -16.28
CA VAL A 139 8.74 0.25 -15.79
C VAL A 139 9.76 1.14 -16.52
N ARG A 140 10.88 0.56 -16.96
CA ARG A 140 11.94 1.30 -17.66
C ARG A 140 11.43 2.20 -18.82
N PRO A 141 10.63 1.68 -19.76
CA PRO A 141 10.12 2.51 -20.86
C PRO A 141 9.02 3.50 -20.45
N MET A 142 8.56 3.46 -19.22
CA MET A 142 7.55 4.40 -18.69
C MET A 142 8.20 5.64 -18.06
N GLN A 143 9.52 5.61 -17.81
CA GLN A 143 10.26 6.78 -17.32
C GLN A 143 10.57 7.72 -18.49
N ASN A 144 10.15 8.96 -18.37
CA ASN A 144 10.43 9.98 -19.36
C ASN A 144 11.78 10.68 -19.07
N GLU A 145 12.47 11.12 -20.13
CA GLU A 145 13.74 11.88 -20.01
C GLU A 145 13.55 13.19 -19.24
N THR A 146 12.36 13.77 -19.31
CA THR A 146 12.00 14.98 -18.56
C THR A 146 11.81 14.71 -17.06
N GLY A 147 11.76 13.46 -16.65
CA GLY A 147 11.55 13.00 -15.27
C GLY A 147 10.14 12.48 -15.03
N GLY A 148 10.01 11.70 -13.93
CA GLY A 148 8.77 11.04 -13.57
C GLY A 148 8.44 9.81 -14.42
N PHE A 149 7.35 9.14 -14.07
CA PHE A 149 6.86 7.95 -14.77
C PHE A 149 5.45 8.19 -15.30
N ALA A 150 5.22 7.67 -16.48
CA ALA A 150 3.91 7.64 -17.13
C ALA A 150 3.13 6.37 -16.78
N GLY A 151 1.88 6.29 -17.23
CA GLY A 151 1.07 5.09 -17.15
C GLY A 151 1.51 3.97 -18.08
N GLY A 152 2.09 4.34 -19.24
CA GLY A 152 2.61 3.45 -20.25
C GLY A 152 3.65 4.14 -21.13
N PHE A 153 4.21 3.39 -22.08
CA PHE A 153 5.20 3.92 -23.02
C PHE A 153 4.60 5.05 -23.86
N GLY A 154 5.36 6.14 -23.98
CA GLY A 154 4.97 7.30 -24.82
C GLY A 154 3.89 8.19 -24.21
N GLN A 155 3.47 7.94 -22.98
CA GLN A 155 2.53 8.78 -22.25
C GLN A 155 3.27 9.84 -21.41
N THR A 156 2.55 10.87 -20.97
CA THR A 156 3.07 11.95 -20.14
C THR A 156 3.30 11.47 -18.71
N SER A 157 4.40 11.92 -18.08
CA SER A 157 4.65 11.68 -16.65
C SER A 157 3.57 12.32 -15.79
N HIS A 158 3.14 11.58 -14.79
CA HIS A 158 2.07 11.98 -13.87
C HIS A 158 2.45 11.61 -12.44
N LEU A 159 2.11 12.43 -11.44
CA LEU A 159 2.49 12.18 -10.04
C LEU A 159 1.95 10.84 -9.53
N ALA A 160 0.69 10.52 -9.83
CA ALA A 160 0.07 9.28 -9.38
C ALA A 160 0.76 8.02 -9.92
N THR A 161 1.08 7.99 -11.21
CA THR A 161 1.78 6.86 -11.83
C THR A 161 3.25 6.81 -11.41
N THR A 162 3.87 7.96 -11.18
CA THR A 162 5.23 8.05 -10.61
C THR A 162 5.28 7.47 -9.20
N TYR A 163 4.34 7.84 -8.35
CA TYR A 163 4.18 7.28 -7.01
C TYR A 163 4.07 5.75 -7.06
N ALA A 164 3.13 5.22 -7.84
CA ALA A 164 2.89 3.79 -7.93
C ALA A 164 4.12 3.03 -8.49
N ALA A 165 4.80 3.58 -9.51
CA ALA A 165 6.01 2.97 -10.07
C ALA A 165 7.16 2.92 -9.07
N VAL A 166 7.45 4.05 -8.38
CA VAL A 166 8.52 4.12 -7.38
C VAL A 166 8.26 3.18 -6.21
N LEU A 167 7.03 3.13 -5.67
CA LEU A 167 6.69 2.21 -4.60
C LEU A 167 6.76 0.74 -5.03
N SER A 168 6.40 0.43 -6.28
CA SER A 168 6.56 -0.93 -6.82
C SER A 168 8.02 -1.36 -6.88
N LEU A 169 8.91 -0.48 -7.32
CA LEU A 169 10.35 -0.70 -7.34
C LEU A 169 10.90 -0.88 -5.92
N ALA A 170 10.42 -0.08 -4.96
CA ALA A 170 10.80 -0.21 -3.55
C ALA A 170 10.36 -1.55 -2.95
N LEU A 171 9.15 -2.02 -3.27
CA LEU A 171 8.62 -3.31 -2.79
C LEU A 171 9.45 -4.51 -3.26
N VAL A 172 9.85 -4.55 -4.53
CA VAL A 172 10.68 -5.64 -5.05
C VAL A 172 12.15 -5.52 -4.62
N GLY A 173 12.57 -4.32 -4.21
CA GLY A 173 13.90 -4.03 -3.66
C GLY A 173 15.06 -4.29 -4.62
N GLY A 174 16.28 -4.15 -4.09
CA GLY A 174 17.54 -4.38 -4.80
C GLY A 174 18.06 -3.18 -5.55
N ASP A 175 19.39 -3.05 -5.64
CA ASP A 175 20.07 -1.89 -6.19
C ASP A 175 19.65 -1.60 -7.64
N GLU A 176 19.48 -2.65 -8.45
CA GLU A 176 19.01 -2.52 -9.85
C GLU A 176 17.66 -1.81 -9.97
N ALA A 177 16.73 -2.07 -9.03
CA ALA A 177 15.42 -1.41 -9.02
C ALA A 177 15.56 0.04 -8.55
N TYR A 178 16.41 0.32 -7.57
CA TYR A 178 16.64 1.67 -7.06
C TYR A 178 17.41 2.56 -8.04
N GLU A 179 18.35 1.99 -8.80
CA GLU A 179 19.15 2.69 -9.80
C GLU A 179 18.37 2.97 -11.09
N LEU A 180 17.27 2.26 -11.32
CA LEU A 180 16.39 2.55 -12.45
C LEU A 180 15.85 3.98 -12.42
N VAL A 181 15.63 4.52 -11.23
CA VAL A 181 15.03 5.86 -11.05
C VAL A 181 16.08 6.93 -11.31
N ASP A 182 15.94 7.68 -12.41
CA ASP A 182 16.72 8.90 -12.62
C ASP A 182 16.28 9.99 -11.64
N ARG A 183 16.92 10.00 -10.48
CA ARG A 183 16.60 10.92 -9.37
C ARG A 183 16.81 12.38 -9.74
N ARG A 184 17.77 12.66 -10.63
CA ARG A 184 18.08 14.05 -11.05
C ARG A 184 16.98 14.61 -11.93
N SER A 185 16.58 13.88 -12.96
CA SER A 185 15.47 14.29 -13.84
C SER A 185 14.16 14.34 -13.07
N MET A 186 13.90 13.34 -12.22
CA MET A 186 12.72 13.33 -11.36
C MET A 186 12.65 14.53 -10.44
N TRP A 187 13.75 14.89 -9.77
CA TRP A 187 13.80 16.07 -8.90
C TRP A 187 13.46 17.35 -9.66
N LYS A 188 14.07 17.55 -10.83
CA LYS A 188 13.79 18.72 -11.69
C LYS A 188 12.32 18.78 -12.10
N TRP A 189 11.77 17.63 -12.49
CA TRP A 189 10.38 17.52 -12.87
C TRP A 189 9.44 17.82 -11.70
N LEU A 190 9.68 17.26 -10.52
CA LEU A 190 8.90 17.56 -9.30
C LEU A 190 8.96 19.07 -8.97
N CYS A 191 10.14 19.69 -9.06
CA CYS A 191 10.26 21.14 -8.86
C CYS A 191 9.45 21.95 -9.88
N SER A 192 9.35 21.49 -11.13
CA SER A 192 8.57 22.16 -12.16
C SER A 192 7.06 22.06 -11.98
N LEU A 193 6.59 21.07 -11.22
CA LEU A 193 5.17 20.88 -10.91
C LEU A 193 4.70 21.73 -9.71
N LYS A 194 5.65 22.20 -8.89
CA LYS A 194 5.32 22.97 -7.68
C LYS A 194 4.72 24.33 -8.04
N GLN A 195 3.62 24.65 -7.38
CA GLN A 195 2.88 25.89 -7.55
C GLN A 195 3.27 26.95 -6.50
N PRO A 196 3.01 28.24 -6.77
CA PRO A 196 3.33 29.33 -5.85
C PRO A 196 2.64 29.23 -4.48
N ASP A 197 1.45 28.63 -4.42
CA ASP A 197 0.68 28.40 -3.20
C ASP A 197 1.18 27.19 -2.39
N GLY A 198 2.15 26.43 -2.93
CA GLY A 198 2.73 25.24 -2.30
C GLY A 198 2.12 23.92 -2.79
N GLY A 199 1.06 23.95 -3.60
CA GLY A 199 0.47 22.79 -4.26
C GLY A 199 1.35 22.22 -5.38
N PHE A 200 0.89 21.14 -6.00
CA PHE A 200 1.57 20.51 -7.13
C PHE A 200 0.56 20.22 -8.25
N GLN A 201 0.96 20.48 -9.48
CA GLN A 201 0.24 19.93 -10.62
C GLN A 201 0.50 18.43 -10.70
N MET A 202 -0.52 17.66 -11.09
CA MET A 202 -0.38 16.21 -11.25
C MET A 202 0.47 15.81 -12.46
N ALA A 203 0.48 16.67 -13.48
CA ALA A 203 1.33 16.61 -14.67
C ALA A 203 1.63 18.03 -15.11
N VAL A 204 2.59 18.23 -16.00
CA VAL A 204 2.89 19.56 -16.57
C VAL A 204 1.67 20.08 -17.32
N GLY A 205 1.10 21.19 -16.85
CA GLY A 205 -0.12 21.78 -17.40
C GLY A 205 -1.42 21.03 -17.04
N GLY A 206 -1.34 20.07 -16.11
CA GLY A 206 -2.49 19.34 -15.58
C GLY A 206 -3.14 20.03 -14.39
N GLU A 207 -4.11 19.32 -13.79
CA GLU A 207 -4.80 19.76 -12.58
C GLU A 207 -3.85 19.83 -11.38
N GLU A 208 -4.21 20.67 -10.43
CA GLU A 208 -3.57 20.74 -9.11
C GLU A 208 -4.26 19.79 -8.14
N ASP A 209 -3.48 19.10 -7.33
CA ASP A 209 -3.99 18.18 -6.32
C ASP A 209 -3.17 18.32 -5.03
N VAL A 210 -3.84 18.23 -3.90
CA VAL A 210 -3.24 18.35 -2.56
C VAL A 210 -3.01 17.00 -1.87
N ARG A 211 -3.31 15.89 -2.54
CA ARG A 211 -3.13 14.53 -2.01
C ARG A 211 -1.68 14.11 -1.96
#